data_62b2deca7704b1143e079669bd6dd025
#
_entry.id   62b2deca7704b1143e079669bd6dd025
#
_cell.length_a   1.000
_cell.length_b   1.000
_cell.length_c   1.000
_cell.angle_alpha   90.00
_cell.angle_beta   90.00
_cell.angle_gamma   90.00
#
_symmetry.space_group_name_H-M   'P 1'
#
loop_
_entity.id
_entity.type
_entity.pdbx_description
1 polymer ?
#
loop_
_entity_poly.entity_id
_entity_poly.type
_entity_poly.pdbx_seq_one_letter_code
_entity_poly.pdbx_strand_id
1 'polypeptide(L)'
;LIGDDRGYADERPAIAVPLAAFRIARHEVTNGEFAAFVAATGHVTTAERRGDSIVFAPPRAGGIPVSPAQWWRIVGGADWRHPEGPESSIAGREHYPVVHVSLDDAEAYARWKGARLPTEEEFEYAAQGGKDGGPGDGEQPAPDSANTWQGPFPISDLARDGHAGPAPVGCYRANALGAHDLIGNVWEWTVTSYRPGHSPGPASSALIAASAPSAGEDLRVIKGGSFLCAPNYCARYRPAARHAQARQETASHLGFRLAANP
;
A
#
# COMPACT_ATOMS: atom_id res chain seq x y z
N LEU A 1 17.34 -8.55 8.75
CA LEU A 1 16.96 -7.34 9.50
C LEU A 1 15.68 -6.76 8.92
N ILE A 2 14.81 -6.22 9.79
CA ILE A 2 13.69 -5.36 9.42
C ILE A 2 13.84 -4.01 10.12
N GLY A 3 13.24 -2.96 9.53
CA GLY A 3 13.38 -1.60 10.02
C GLY A 3 14.65 -0.90 9.56
N ASP A 4 14.73 0.39 9.84
CA ASP A 4 15.86 1.24 9.47
C ASP A 4 16.08 2.34 10.52
N ASP A 5 17.23 2.33 11.21
CA ASP A 5 17.56 3.34 12.21
C ASP A 5 17.74 4.76 11.65
N ARG A 6 17.86 4.90 10.34
CA ARG A 6 17.94 6.17 9.61
C ARG A 6 16.58 6.62 9.05
N GLY A 7 15.59 5.72 9.04
CA GLY A 7 14.25 5.96 8.52
C GLY A 7 13.35 6.78 9.45
N TYR A 8 12.06 6.71 9.21
CA TYR A 8 11.07 7.34 10.07
C TYR A 8 11.08 6.73 11.47
N ALA A 9 10.56 7.46 12.45
CA ALA A 9 10.55 7.03 13.85
C ALA A 9 9.82 5.68 14.06
N ASP A 10 8.81 5.38 13.27
CA ASP A 10 8.04 4.15 13.31
C ASP A 10 8.75 2.95 12.64
N GLU A 11 9.84 3.18 11.93
CA GLU A 11 10.67 2.15 11.33
C GLU A 11 11.79 1.65 12.28
N ARG A 12 11.96 2.29 13.43
CA ARG A 12 13.04 2.05 14.40
C ARG A 12 12.59 1.17 15.56
N PRO A 13 13.54 0.49 16.22
CA PRO A 13 14.91 0.21 15.77
C PRO A 13 14.94 -0.85 14.66
N ALA A 14 16.04 -0.92 13.92
CA ALA A 14 16.31 -2.07 13.06
C ALA A 14 16.53 -3.31 13.96
N ILE A 15 15.81 -4.39 13.71
CA ILE A 15 15.87 -5.63 14.52
C ILE A 15 16.06 -6.86 13.64
N ALA A 16 16.75 -7.86 14.18
CA ALA A 16 16.86 -9.16 13.56
C ALA A 16 15.61 -9.99 13.89
N VAL A 17 14.91 -10.48 12.86
CA VAL A 17 13.75 -11.34 13.02
C VAL A 17 14.00 -12.65 12.26
N PRO A 18 13.85 -13.81 12.91
CA PRO A 18 13.91 -15.08 12.21
C PRO A 18 12.65 -15.25 11.35
N LEU A 19 12.81 -15.57 10.08
CA LEU A 19 11.70 -15.88 9.17
C LEU A 19 11.72 -17.36 8.82
N ALA A 20 10.57 -18.01 8.95
CA ALA A 20 10.35 -19.31 8.34
C ALA A 20 10.29 -19.17 6.81
N ALA A 21 10.51 -20.26 6.08
CA ALA A 21 10.32 -20.25 4.64
C ALA A 21 8.87 -19.90 4.29
N PHE A 22 8.66 -19.08 3.28
CA PHE A 22 7.35 -18.67 2.80
C PHE A 22 7.37 -18.48 1.28
N ARG A 23 6.19 -18.38 0.71
CA ARG A 23 5.98 -17.94 -0.68
C ARG A 23 5.27 -16.60 -0.66
N ILE A 24 5.64 -15.72 -1.57
CA ILE A 24 4.95 -14.44 -1.77
C ILE A 24 4.51 -14.32 -3.22
N ALA A 25 3.35 -13.73 -3.46
CA ALA A 25 2.86 -13.48 -4.82
C ALA A 25 3.81 -12.54 -5.57
N ARG A 26 3.97 -12.77 -6.87
CA ARG A 26 4.88 -11.99 -7.71
C ARG A 26 4.47 -10.53 -7.86
N HIS A 27 3.19 -10.25 -7.76
CA HIS A 27 2.59 -8.91 -7.86
C HIS A 27 1.36 -8.82 -6.96
N GLU A 28 0.77 -7.64 -6.85
CA GLU A 28 -0.50 -7.38 -6.17
C GLU A 28 -1.65 -8.15 -6.84
N VAL A 29 -2.72 -8.41 -6.09
CA VAL A 29 -3.96 -8.96 -6.64
C VAL A 29 -4.57 -7.96 -7.61
N THR A 30 -4.91 -8.43 -8.81
CA THR A 30 -5.45 -7.61 -9.88
C THR A 30 -6.97 -7.45 -9.81
N ASN A 31 -7.49 -6.42 -10.49
CA ASN A 31 -8.94 -6.23 -10.66
C ASN A 31 -9.61 -7.47 -11.28
N GLY A 32 -9.00 -8.10 -12.29
CA GLY A 32 -9.55 -9.30 -12.91
C GLY A 32 -9.60 -10.50 -11.97
N GLU A 33 -8.57 -10.70 -11.17
CA GLU A 33 -8.53 -11.77 -10.16
C GLU A 33 -9.55 -11.52 -9.04
N PHE A 34 -9.69 -10.28 -8.59
CA PHE A 34 -10.66 -9.90 -7.56
C PHE A 34 -12.10 -10.01 -8.09
N ALA A 35 -12.34 -9.62 -9.34
CA ALA A 35 -13.63 -9.82 -10.01
C ALA A 35 -14.05 -11.29 -10.06
N ALA A 36 -13.11 -12.19 -10.34
CA ALA A 36 -13.37 -13.63 -10.31
C ALA A 36 -13.76 -14.14 -8.90
N PHE A 37 -13.11 -13.62 -7.85
CA PHE A 37 -13.48 -13.91 -6.47
C PHE A 37 -14.90 -13.45 -6.15
N VAL A 38 -15.21 -12.19 -6.47
CA VAL A 38 -16.54 -11.63 -6.23
C VAL A 38 -17.61 -12.41 -7.00
N ALA A 39 -17.36 -12.76 -8.26
CA ALA A 39 -18.28 -13.57 -9.06
C ALA A 39 -18.53 -14.97 -8.46
N ALA A 40 -17.49 -15.58 -7.90
CA ALA A 40 -17.56 -16.93 -7.31
C ALA A 40 -18.23 -16.96 -5.93
N THR A 41 -18.16 -15.87 -5.15
CA THR A 41 -18.56 -15.87 -3.74
C THR A 41 -19.72 -14.94 -3.42
N GLY A 42 -20.03 -13.98 -4.29
CA GLY A 42 -20.97 -12.92 -4.00
C GLY A 42 -20.47 -11.93 -2.94
N HIS A 43 -19.14 -11.86 -2.72
CA HIS A 43 -18.57 -10.98 -1.72
C HIS A 43 -18.92 -9.51 -2.00
N VAL A 44 -19.38 -8.82 -0.98
CA VAL A 44 -19.62 -7.37 -1.00
C VAL A 44 -18.53 -6.72 -0.15
N THR A 45 -17.77 -5.80 -0.75
CA THR A 45 -16.64 -5.18 -0.06
C THR A 45 -17.06 -4.19 1.01
N THR A 46 -16.12 -3.82 1.88
CA THR A 46 -16.35 -2.80 2.92
C THR A 46 -16.74 -1.45 2.30
N ALA A 47 -16.10 -1.03 1.20
CA ALA A 47 -16.44 0.19 0.48
C ALA A 47 -17.87 0.13 -0.10
N GLU A 48 -18.26 -0.98 -0.72
CA GLU A 48 -19.62 -1.19 -1.24
C GLU A 48 -20.68 -1.15 -0.13
N ARG A 49 -20.42 -1.79 1.04
CA ARG A 49 -21.34 -1.76 2.20
C ARG A 49 -21.48 -0.37 2.81
N ARG A 50 -20.38 0.39 2.86
CA ARG A 50 -20.33 1.75 3.41
C ARG A 50 -20.90 2.77 2.44
N GLY A 51 -20.82 2.50 1.15
CA GLY A 51 -21.28 3.35 0.06
C GLY A 51 -20.33 4.50 -0.26
N ASP A 52 -19.11 4.47 0.27
CA ASP A 52 -18.07 5.47 0.01
C ASP A 52 -16.66 4.91 0.22
N SER A 53 -15.67 5.65 -0.25
CA SER A 53 -14.27 5.37 0.02
C SER A 53 -13.40 6.62 -0.14
N ILE A 54 -12.15 6.55 0.35
CA ILE A 54 -11.18 7.64 0.25
C ILE A 54 -10.54 7.63 -1.14
N VAL A 55 -10.63 8.77 -1.81
CA VAL A 55 -10.08 8.98 -3.15
C VAL A 55 -9.05 10.10 -3.12
N PHE A 56 -7.91 9.88 -3.77
CA PHE A 56 -6.98 10.95 -4.06
C PHE A 56 -7.57 11.83 -5.18
N ALA A 57 -7.70 13.10 -4.90
CA ALA A 57 -8.17 14.10 -5.85
C ALA A 57 -7.20 15.28 -5.86
N PRO A 58 -6.30 15.36 -6.84
CA PRO A 58 -5.32 16.43 -6.88
C PRO A 58 -5.99 17.79 -6.83
N PRO A 59 -5.35 18.82 -6.24
CA PRO A 59 -5.90 20.15 -6.14
C PRO A 59 -6.20 20.71 -7.53
N ARG A 60 -7.29 21.47 -7.65
CA ARG A 60 -7.58 22.19 -8.90
C ARG A 60 -6.47 23.20 -9.17
N ALA A 61 -6.10 23.35 -10.44
CA ALA A 61 -5.07 24.31 -10.86
C ALA A 61 -5.31 25.71 -10.28
N GLY A 62 -4.29 26.32 -9.69
CA GLY A 62 -4.30 27.72 -9.22
C GLY A 62 -4.16 27.93 -7.71
N GLY A 63 -4.13 26.89 -6.89
CA GLY A 63 -3.91 27.00 -5.44
C GLY A 63 -2.70 26.20 -4.97
N ILE A 64 -1.89 26.75 -4.04
CA ILE A 64 -0.91 25.96 -3.30
C ILE A 64 -1.68 25.27 -2.16
N PRO A 65 -1.80 23.92 -2.17
CA PRO A 65 -2.52 23.22 -1.12
C PRO A 65 -1.73 23.31 0.20
N VAL A 66 -2.42 23.62 1.27
CA VAL A 66 -1.82 23.82 2.59
C VAL A 66 -2.16 22.69 3.59
N SER A 67 -3.01 21.74 3.20
CA SER A 67 -3.47 20.67 4.06
C SER A 67 -3.79 19.38 3.28
N PRO A 68 -3.47 18.19 3.82
CA PRO A 68 -3.86 16.89 3.24
C PRO A 68 -5.36 16.78 2.95
N ALA A 69 -6.23 17.41 3.73
CA ALA A 69 -7.67 17.44 3.49
C ALA A 69 -8.06 18.05 2.12
N GLN A 70 -7.13 18.68 1.42
CA GLN A 70 -7.40 19.29 0.11
C GLN A 70 -7.20 18.33 -1.06
N TRP A 71 -6.52 17.19 -0.85
CA TRP A 71 -6.32 16.17 -1.89
C TRP A 71 -6.80 14.77 -1.51
N TRP A 72 -7.33 14.60 -0.29
CA TRP A 72 -8.05 13.41 0.11
C TRP A 72 -9.54 13.73 0.27
N ARG A 73 -10.40 12.93 -0.34
CA ARG A 73 -11.86 13.09 -0.29
C ARG A 73 -12.54 11.77 -0.03
N ILE A 74 -13.56 11.79 0.82
CA ILE A 74 -14.53 10.71 0.88
C ILE A 74 -15.48 10.90 -0.29
N VAL A 75 -15.57 9.92 -1.18
CA VAL A 75 -16.38 9.97 -2.40
C VAL A 75 -17.45 8.89 -2.34
N GLY A 76 -18.70 9.32 -2.37
CA GLY A 76 -19.84 8.42 -2.45
C GLY A 76 -19.82 7.59 -3.73
N GLY A 77 -20.06 6.27 -3.62
CA GLY A 77 -20.01 5.34 -4.73
C GLY A 77 -18.61 4.98 -5.22
N ALA A 78 -17.54 5.42 -4.53
CA ALA A 78 -16.20 4.93 -4.81
C ALA A 78 -16.02 3.55 -4.19
N ASP A 79 -15.60 2.59 -4.99
CA ASP A 79 -15.31 1.21 -4.63
C ASP A 79 -14.30 0.59 -5.61
N TRP A 80 -14.02 -0.69 -5.50
CA TRP A 80 -13.05 -1.36 -6.36
C TRP A 80 -13.44 -1.39 -7.85
N ARG A 81 -14.74 -1.26 -8.20
CA ARG A 81 -15.22 -1.17 -9.59
C ARG A 81 -15.23 0.27 -10.11
N HIS A 82 -15.31 1.23 -9.19
CA HIS A 82 -15.48 2.66 -9.47
C HIS A 82 -14.44 3.47 -8.67
N PRO A 83 -13.12 3.33 -8.98
CA PRO A 83 -12.05 3.81 -8.11
C PRO A 83 -11.97 5.34 -7.96
N GLU A 84 -12.50 6.11 -8.88
CA GLU A 84 -12.59 7.56 -8.77
C GLU A 84 -14.01 8.06 -8.44
N GLY A 85 -14.96 7.14 -8.15
CA GLY A 85 -16.36 7.40 -7.90
C GLY A 85 -17.28 6.83 -8.98
N PRO A 86 -18.60 7.01 -8.89
CA PRO A 86 -19.61 6.25 -9.65
C PRO A 86 -19.51 6.41 -11.18
N GLU A 87 -18.93 7.48 -11.68
CA GLU A 87 -18.71 7.71 -13.11
C GLU A 87 -17.43 7.04 -13.65
N SER A 88 -16.62 6.45 -12.78
CA SER A 88 -15.40 5.75 -13.17
C SER A 88 -15.64 4.25 -13.37
N SER A 89 -14.69 3.56 -14.00
CA SER A 89 -14.79 2.12 -14.27
C SER A 89 -13.41 1.48 -14.34
N ILE A 90 -13.34 0.19 -13.98
CA ILE A 90 -12.16 -0.65 -14.19
C ILE A 90 -12.14 -1.37 -15.55
N ALA A 91 -13.09 -1.10 -16.44
CA ALA A 91 -13.09 -1.69 -17.79
C ALA A 91 -11.76 -1.37 -18.52
N GLY A 92 -11.08 -2.42 -19.01
CA GLY A 92 -9.75 -2.29 -19.60
C GLY A 92 -8.61 -2.15 -18.60
N ARG A 93 -8.89 -2.27 -17.28
CA ARG A 93 -7.91 -2.24 -16.19
C ARG A 93 -7.85 -3.58 -15.45
N GLU A 94 -8.09 -4.69 -16.13
CA GLU A 94 -8.12 -6.02 -15.51
C GLU A 94 -6.78 -6.43 -14.89
N HIS A 95 -5.67 -5.91 -15.43
CA HIS A 95 -4.31 -6.15 -14.97
C HIS A 95 -3.78 -5.09 -13.97
N TYR A 96 -4.59 -4.13 -13.57
CA TYR A 96 -4.21 -3.16 -12.54
C TYR A 96 -4.48 -3.73 -11.15
N PRO A 97 -3.75 -3.29 -10.11
CA PRO A 97 -4.02 -3.73 -8.75
C PRO A 97 -5.43 -3.36 -8.32
N VAL A 98 -6.10 -4.25 -7.62
CA VAL A 98 -7.35 -3.91 -6.96
C VAL A 98 -7.10 -2.95 -5.82
N VAL A 99 -7.92 -1.91 -5.73
CA VAL A 99 -7.89 -0.89 -4.68
C VAL A 99 -9.26 -0.75 -4.01
N HIS A 100 -9.39 0.11 -3.02
CA HIS A 100 -10.62 0.28 -2.22
C HIS A 100 -11.05 -1.00 -1.49
N VAL A 101 -10.10 -1.80 -1.09
CA VAL A 101 -10.30 -3.03 -0.32
C VAL A 101 -9.80 -2.84 1.11
N SER A 102 -10.62 -3.22 2.09
CA SER A 102 -10.23 -3.28 3.49
C SER A 102 -9.36 -4.53 3.78
N LEU A 103 -8.80 -4.59 4.98
CA LEU A 103 -8.12 -5.83 5.40
C LEU A 103 -9.08 -7.03 5.41
N ASP A 104 -10.33 -6.84 5.82
CA ASP A 104 -11.34 -7.92 5.83
C ASP A 104 -11.62 -8.45 4.43
N ASP A 105 -11.68 -7.57 3.43
CA ASP A 105 -11.86 -7.95 2.04
C ASP A 105 -10.64 -8.73 1.51
N ALA A 106 -9.44 -8.25 1.82
CA ALA A 106 -8.19 -8.91 1.44
C ALA A 106 -8.04 -10.28 2.11
N GLU A 107 -8.38 -10.42 3.39
CA GLU A 107 -8.39 -11.70 4.10
C GLU A 107 -9.46 -12.66 3.55
N ALA A 108 -10.63 -12.15 3.14
CA ALA A 108 -11.68 -12.95 2.51
C ALA A 108 -11.20 -13.55 1.18
N TYR A 109 -10.55 -12.71 0.36
CA TYR A 109 -9.92 -13.15 -0.88
C TYR A 109 -8.82 -14.20 -0.62
N ALA A 110 -7.94 -13.92 0.34
CA ALA A 110 -6.84 -14.83 0.68
C ALA A 110 -7.36 -16.22 1.11
N ARG A 111 -8.40 -16.26 1.97
CA ARG A 111 -9.06 -17.52 2.36
C ARG A 111 -9.65 -18.28 1.17
N TRP A 112 -10.30 -17.58 0.24
CA TRP A 112 -10.86 -18.19 -0.97
C TRP A 112 -9.78 -18.82 -1.84
N LYS A 113 -8.60 -18.21 -1.92
CA LYS A 113 -7.43 -18.72 -2.65
C LYS A 113 -6.68 -19.84 -1.89
N GLY A 114 -7.04 -20.14 -0.65
CA GLY A 114 -6.27 -21.07 0.18
C GLY A 114 -4.89 -20.54 0.58
N ALA A 115 -4.79 -19.20 0.69
CA ALA A 115 -3.58 -18.46 1.00
C ALA A 115 -3.79 -17.53 2.20
N ARG A 116 -2.84 -16.67 2.48
CA ARG A 116 -2.90 -15.62 3.51
C ARG A 116 -2.29 -14.32 2.98
N LEU A 117 -2.39 -13.26 3.76
CA LEU A 117 -1.60 -12.06 3.55
C LEU A 117 -0.18 -12.25 4.13
N PRO A 118 0.81 -11.50 3.66
CA PRO A 118 2.13 -11.50 4.26
C PRO A 118 2.12 -10.85 5.64
N THR A 119 3.09 -11.20 6.47
CA THR A 119 3.47 -10.37 7.61
C THR A 119 4.31 -9.18 7.14
N GLU A 120 4.48 -8.18 7.99
CA GLU A 120 5.36 -7.04 7.70
C GLU A 120 6.78 -7.50 7.39
N GLU A 121 7.29 -8.44 8.17
CA GLU A 121 8.64 -8.96 8.05
C GLU A 121 8.85 -9.73 6.74
N GLU A 122 7.86 -10.52 6.34
CA GLU A 122 7.89 -11.25 5.06
C GLU A 122 7.86 -10.28 3.87
N PHE A 123 7.02 -9.24 3.95
CA PHE A 123 6.95 -8.23 2.92
C PHE A 123 8.27 -7.48 2.79
N GLU A 124 8.82 -7.02 3.91
CA GLU A 124 10.07 -6.27 3.92
C GLU A 124 11.25 -7.09 3.40
N TYR A 125 11.39 -8.35 3.85
CA TYR A 125 12.40 -9.27 3.32
C TYR A 125 12.27 -9.46 1.81
N ALA A 126 11.04 -9.62 1.32
CA ALA A 126 10.79 -9.74 -0.11
C ALA A 126 11.15 -8.44 -0.86
N ALA A 127 10.80 -7.27 -0.30
CA ALA A 127 11.12 -5.97 -0.89
C ALA A 127 12.64 -5.69 -0.94
N GLN A 128 13.39 -6.23 0.02
CA GLN A 128 14.87 -6.21 0.03
C GLN A 128 15.50 -7.17 -1.01
N GLY A 129 14.68 -7.92 -1.75
CA GLY A 129 15.13 -8.90 -2.73
C GLY A 129 15.71 -10.16 -2.12
N GLY A 130 15.31 -10.50 -0.89
CA GLY A 130 15.76 -11.70 -0.17
C GLY A 130 17.18 -11.57 0.40
N LYS A 131 17.70 -10.36 0.54
CA LYS A 131 18.99 -10.11 1.17
C LYS A 131 18.80 -9.81 2.66
N ASP A 132 19.75 -10.21 3.47
CA ASP A 132 19.82 -9.77 4.87
C ASP A 132 20.07 -8.26 4.89
N GLY A 133 19.02 -7.54 5.18
CA GLY A 133 18.80 -6.15 5.00
C GLY A 133 19.93 -5.17 5.24
N GLY A 134 20.07 -4.30 4.29
CA GLY A 134 20.51 -2.95 4.54
C GLY A 134 19.31 -2.02 4.31
N PRO A 135 19.23 -0.94 5.07
CA PRO A 135 18.28 0.11 4.74
C PRO A 135 18.55 0.53 3.29
N GLY A 136 17.51 0.64 2.51
CA GLY A 136 17.59 1.34 1.23
C GLY A 136 18.18 2.73 1.47
N ASP A 137 18.90 3.26 0.52
CA ASP A 137 19.56 4.59 0.62
C ASP A 137 18.56 5.75 0.80
N GLY A 138 17.26 5.48 0.74
CA GLY A 138 16.21 6.48 0.90
C GLY A 138 16.01 7.37 -0.33
N GLU A 139 16.75 7.12 -1.39
CA GLU A 139 16.56 7.82 -2.66
C GLU A 139 15.24 7.41 -3.34
N GLN A 140 14.65 8.33 -4.07
CA GLN A 140 13.48 8.02 -4.87
C GLN A 140 13.87 6.98 -5.94
N PRO A 141 13.08 5.90 -6.11
CA PRO A 141 13.32 4.94 -7.17
C PRO A 141 13.40 5.61 -8.55
N ALA A 142 14.25 5.08 -9.41
CA ALA A 142 14.30 5.52 -10.79
C ALA A 142 12.94 5.27 -11.48
N PRO A 143 12.51 6.11 -12.43
CA PRO A 143 11.21 6.00 -13.08
C PRO A 143 10.92 4.65 -13.75
N ASP A 144 11.96 3.94 -14.17
CA ASP A 144 11.87 2.63 -14.79
C ASP A 144 11.88 1.45 -13.78
N SER A 145 11.96 1.74 -12.50
CA SER A 145 12.07 0.73 -11.45
C SER A 145 10.87 0.62 -10.52
N ALA A 146 10.07 1.68 -10.37
CA ALA A 146 8.88 1.68 -9.52
C ALA A 146 7.93 2.83 -9.89
N ASN A 147 6.63 2.59 -9.72
CA ASN A 147 5.60 3.60 -9.87
C ASN A 147 5.50 4.47 -8.61
N THR A 148 6.05 5.68 -8.67
CA THR A 148 6.01 6.67 -7.60
C THR A 148 5.77 8.06 -8.17
N TRP A 149 5.27 9.00 -7.35
CA TRP A 149 4.99 10.36 -7.78
C TRP A 149 6.25 11.11 -8.21
N GLN A 150 6.22 11.68 -9.42
CA GLN A 150 7.40 12.23 -10.08
C GLN A 150 7.27 13.73 -10.33
N GLY A 151 7.37 14.48 -9.27
CA GLY A 151 7.25 15.94 -9.32
C GLY A 151 6.84 16.54 -7.98
N PRO A 152 6.44 17.83 -7.96
CA PRO A 152 6.01 18.48 -6.73
C PRO A 152 4.61 17.99 -6.31
N PHE A 153 4.59 17.07 -5.34
CA PHE A 153 3.33 16.56 -4.78
C PHE A 153 2.60 17.66 -3.98
N PRO A 154 1.29 17.79 -4.07
CA PRO A 154 0.31 17.05 -4.89
C PRO A 154 -0.09 17.83 -6.16
N ILE A 155 0.75 18.75 -6.61
CA ILE A 155 0.43 19.77 -7.64
C ILE A 155 0.56 19.19 -9.05
N SER A 156 1.65 18.47 -9.32
CA SER A 156 1.95 17.98 -10.65
C SER A 156 2.76 16.69 -10.60
N ASP A 157 2.18 15.63 -11.13
CA ASP A 157 2.91 14.43 -11.46
C ASP A 157 3.38 14.53 -12.91
N LEU A 158 4.68 14.35 -13.12
CA LEU A 158 5.29 14.38 -14.44
C LEU A 158 5.18 13.04 -15.17
N ALA A 159 4.69 12.00 -14.47
CA ALA A 159 4.48 10.64 -14.99
C ALA A 159 5.66 10.12 -15.84
N ARG A 160 6.89 10.34 -15.39
CA ARG A 160 8.11 9.91 -16.09
C ARG A 160 8.24 8.39 -16.14
N ASP A 161 7.57 7.72 -15.22
CA ASP A 161 7.40 6.28 -15.15
C ASP A 161 6.32 5.74 -16.12
N GLY A 162 5.61 6.62 -16.82
CA GLY A 162 4.58 6.31 -17.79
C GLY A 162 3.15 6.30 -17.22
N HIS A 163 2.98 6.54 -15.91
CA HIS A 163 1.69 6.41 -15.25
C HIS A 163 1.42 7.57 -14.27
N ALA A 164 0.29 8.24 -14.41
CA ALA A 164 -0.18 9.29 -13.48
C ALA A 164 -1.07 8.74 -12.35
N GLY A 165 -1.15 7.44 -12.18
CA GLY A 165 -1.96 6.71 -11.21
C GLY A 165 -1.41 5.30 -11.02
N PRO A 166 -2.20 4.34 -10.53
CA PRO A 166 -1.77 2.95 -10.50
C PRO A 166 -1.35 2.47 -11.88
N ALA A 167 -0.34 1.62 -11.94
CA ALA A 167 0.15 0.96 -13.16
C ALA A 167 -0.34 -0.49 -13.23
N PRO A 168 -0.39 -1.12 -14.42
CA PRO A 168 -0.59 -2.56 -14.51
C PRO A 168 0.47 -3.31 -13.71
N VAL A 169 0.08 -4.34 -12.98
CA VAL A 169 1.02 -5.11 -12.15
C VAL A 169 2.12 -5.76 -12.99
N GLY A 170 3.34 -5.77 -12.48
CA GLY A 170 4.47 -6.42 -13.14
C GLY A 170 5.06 -5.66 -14.33
N CYS A 171 4.68 -4.40 -14.58
CA CYS A 171 5.25 -3.63 -15.66
C CYS A 171 6.65 -3.06 -15.34
N TYR A 172 7.05 -3.03 -14.09
CA TYR A 172 8.40 -2.67 -13.66
C TYR A 172 9.27 -3.90 -13.43
N ARG A 173 10.59 -3.69 -13.36
CA ARG A 173 11.54 -4.79 -13.21
C ARG A 173 11.32 -5.56 -11.90
N ALA A 174 11.27 -6.90 -12.01
CA ALA A 174 11.28 -7.77 -10.85
C ALA A 174 12.58 -7.64 -10.04
N ASN A 175 12.48 -7.77 -8.74
CA ASN A 175 13.67 -7.87 -7.89
C ASN A 175 14.33 -9.26 -7.97
N ALA A 176 15.36 -9.52 -7.15
CA ALA A 176 16.13 -10.77 -7.20
C ALA A 176 15.31 -12.03 -6.87
N LEU A 177 14.16 -11.89 -6.20
CA LEU A 177 13.23 -12.99 -5.92
C LEU A 177 12.17 -13.19 -7.02
N GLY A 178 12.21 -12.36 -8.07
CA GLY A 178 11.21 -12.39 -9.14
C GLY A 178 9.89 -11.72 -8.76
N ALA A 179 9.86 -10.91 -7.70
CA ALA A 179 8.70 -10.15 -7.28
C ALA A 179 8.75 -8.72 -7.84
N HIS A 180 7.59 -8.22 -8.26
CA HIS A 180 7.37 -6.91 -8.83
C HIS A 180 6.62 -6.00 -7.85
N ASP A 181 6.71 -4.71 -8.03
CA ASP A 181 5.86 -3.70 -7.41
C ASP A 181 5.81 -3.74 -5.87
N LEU A 182 6.88 -4.29 -5.22
CA LEU A 182 7.02 -4.26 -3.76
C LEU A 182 7.39 -2.87 -3.25
N ILE A 183 7.68 -1.95 -4.16
CA ILE A 183 7.94 -0.53 -3.92
C ILE A 183 7.09 0.26 -4.92
N GLY A 184 6.29 1.22 -4.41
CA GLY A 184 5.41 2.03 -5.24
C GLY A 184 4.09 1.33 -5.59
N ASN A 185 3.48 1.72 -6.67
CA ASN A 185 2.19 1.31 -7.21
C ASN A 185 1.04 1.51 -6.21
N VAL A 186 0.74 0.53 -5.36
CA VAL A 186 -0.26 0.70 -4.29
C VAL A 186 0.28 0.23 -2.94
N TRP A 187 -0.13 0.87 -1.85
CA TRP A 187 0.08 0.33 -0.52
C TRP A 187 -0.53 -1.06 -0.40
N GLU A 188 0.09 -1.91 0.39
CA GLU A 188 -0.35 -3.29 0.53
C GLU A 188 -0.58 -3.68 1.98
N TRP A 189 -1.73 -4.30 2.23
CA TRP A 189 -2.09 -4.84 3.53
C TRP A 189 -1.14 -5.95 3.98
N THR A 190 -0.78 -5.90 5.26
CA THR A 190 -0.18 -7.03 5.98
C THR A 190 -1.06 -7.48 7.14
N VAL A 191 -0.83 -8.68 7.67
CA VAL A 191 -1.56 -9.17 8.87
C VAL A 191 -1.02 -8.57 10.16
N THR A 192 0.14 -7.89 10.13
CA THR A 192 0.84 -7.41 11.32
C THR A 192 0.09 -6.25 11.97
N SER A 193 -0.20 -6.36 13.27
CA SER A 193 -0.76 -5.24 14.04
C SER A 193 0.25 -4.10 14.14
N TYR A 194 -0.20 -2.88 13.86
CA TYR A 194 0.69 -1.71 13.94
C TYR A 194 1.04 -1.37 15.39
N ARG A 195 2.32 -1.10 15.60
CA ARG A 195 2.86 -0.50 16.82
C ARG A 195 3.84 0.61 16.42
N PRO A 196 3.94 1.71 17.18
CA PRO A 196 4.96 2.73 16.92
C PRO A 196 6.37 2.16 17.13
N GLY A 197 7.07 1.84 16.05
CA GLY A 197 8.39 1.20 16.05
C GLY A 197 8.36 -0.30 16.31
N HIS A 198 9.53 -0.91 16.23
CA HIS A 198 9.74 -2.36 16.39
C HIS A 198 10.09 -2.78 17.82
N SER A 199 10.16 -1.87 18.78
CA SER A 199 10.46 -2.19 20.17
C SER A 199 9.24 -2.71 20.94
N PRO A 200 9.38 -3.73 21.79
CA PRO A 200 8.33 -4.17 22.70
C PRO A 200 8.22 -3.23 23.91
N GLY A 201 7.79 -1.99 23.72
CA GLY A 201 7.67 -1.00 24.79
C GLY A 201 6.34 -0.23 24.75
N PRO A 202 5.94 0.49 25.82
CA PRO A 202 4.77 1.34 25.76
C PRO A 202 4.98 2.44 24.70
N ALA A 203 3.95 2.65 23.90
CA ALA A 203 3.95 3.61 22.79
C ALA A 203 4.43 4.99 23.24
N SER A 204 5.55 5.46 22.72
CA SER A 204 5.93 6.87 22.82
C SER A 204 5.16 7.67 21.77
N SER A 205 4.13 8.36 22.22
CA SER A 205 2.97 8.80 21.43
C SER A 205 3.05 10.24 20.93
N ALA A 206 4.19 10.89 20.82
CA ALA A 206 4.18 12.35 20.73
C ALA A 206 4.29 12.99 19.33
N LEU A 207 4.64 12.27 18.26
CA LEU A 207 4.96 12.89 16.96
C LEU A 207 4.27 12.30 15.72
N ILE A 208 3.38 11.33 15.89
CA ILE A 208 2.62 10.72 14.76
C ILE A 208 1.19 11.29 14.68
N ALA A 209 0.90 12.33 15.43
CA ALA A 209 -0.46 12.82 15.70
C ALA A 209 -1.17 13.54 14.53
N ALA A 210 -0.58 13.70 13.36
CA ALA A 210 -1.24 14.38 12.23
C ALA A 210 -2.09 13.45 11.35
N SER A 211 -2.03 12.14 11.55
CA SER A 211 -2.84 11.13 10.83
C SER A 211 -3.10 9.89 11.69
N ALA A 212 -2.94 9.99 13.01
CA ALA A 212 -3.14 8.84 13.88
C ALA A 212 -4.64 8.57 14.04
N PRO A 213 -5.10 7.34 13.73
CA PRO A 213 -6.44 6.88 14.07
C PRO A 213 -6.69 6.95 15.58
N SER A 214 -7.95 7.05 15.96
CA SER A 214 -8.37 7.20 17.35
C SER A 214 -7.91 6.02 18.23
N ALA A 215 -7.64 6.30 19.50
CA ALA A 215 -7.27 5.26 20.47
C ALA A 215 -8.38 4.21 20.59
N GLY A 216 -8.05 2.95 20.24
CA GLY A 216 -8.99 1.81 20.23
C GLY A 216 -9.25 1.20 18.86
N GLU A 217 -8.75 1.77 17.78
CA GLU A 217 -8.88 1.18 16.44
C GLU A 217 -7.88 0.02 16.21
N ASP A 218 -8.35 -1.02 15.51
CA ASP A 218 -7.51 -2.14 15.06
C ASP A 218 -6.62 -1.69 13.90
N LEU A 219 -5.43 -1.22 14.24
CA LEU A 219 -4.45 -0.72 13.28
C LEU A 219 -3.57 -1.84 12.76
N ARG A 220 -3.37 -1.83 11.45
CA ARG A 220 -2.50 -2.77 10.75
C ARG A 220 -1.38 -2.06 10.02
N VAL A 221 -0.29 -2.79 9.80
CA VAL A 221 0.81 -2.29 9.00
C VAL A 221 0.46 -2.44 7.52
N ILE A 222 0.64 -1.37 6.76
CA ILE A 222 0.71 -1.41 5.30
C ILE A 222 2.14 -1.10 4.85
N LYS A 223 2.55 -1.70 3.73
CA LYS A 223 3.93 -1.67 3.21
C LYS A 223 3.98 -1.25 1.74
N GLY A 224 5.19 -0.97 1.26
CA GLY A 224 5.51 -0.76 -0.15
C GLY A 224 5.44 0.69 -0.62
N GLY A 225 4.65 1.54 -0.01
CA GLY A 225 4.36 2.87 -0.57
C GLY A 225 3.34 2.78 -1.71
N SER A 226 3.18 3.86 -2.45
CA SER A 226 2.26 3.89 -3.60
C SER A 226 2.70 4.90 -4.66
N PHE A 227 1.99 4.95 -5.77
CA PHE A 227 2.17 5.96 -6.81
C PHE A 227 2.06 7.42 -6.31
N LEU A 228 1.55 7.64 -5.10
CA LEU A 228 1.46 8.95 -4.46
C LEU A 228 2.69 9.29 -3.59
N CYS A 229 3.63 8.37 -3.42
CA CYS A 229 4.81 8.61 -2.60
C CYS A 229 5.82 9.48 -3.35
N ALA A 230 6.19 10.61 -2.71
CA ALA A 230 7.06 11.63 -3.27
C ALA A 230 8.10 12.08 -2.23
N PRO A 231 9.29 12.55 -2.64
CA PRO A 231 10.32 13.05 -1.71
C PRO A 231 9.83 14.19 -0.80
N ASN A 232 8.94 15.04 -1.29
CA ASN A 232 8.43 16.21 -0.57
C ASN A 232 7.15 15.95 0.23
N TYR A 233 6.64 14.71 0.24
CA TYR A 233 5.40 14.36 0.95
C TYR A 233 5.52 13.06 1.74
N CYS A 234 5.70 11.94 1.06
CA CYS A 234 5.70 10.60 1.64
C CYS A 234 6.87 9.82 1.03
N ALA A 235 8.07 9.93 1.59
CA ALA A 235 9.24 9.18 1.11
C ALA A 235 9.22 7.72 1.60
N ARG A 236 8.05 7.05 1.56
CA ARG A 236 7.85 5.68 2.07
C ARG A 236 7.94 4.61 0.97
N TYR A 237 8.72 4.88 -0.07
CA TYR A 237 9.07 3.96 -1.15
C TYR A 237 10.37 3.17 -0.83
N ARG A 238 10.52 2.71 0.40
CA ARG A 238 11.68 1.96 0.89
C ARG A 238 11.20 0.65 1.55
N PRO A 239 11.99 -0.44 1.49
CA PRO A 239 11.60 -1.70 2.10
C PRO A 239 11.21 -1.58 3.58
N ALA A 240 11.96 -0.81 4.37
CA ALA A 240 11.69 -0.60 5.80
C ALA A 240 10.46 0.28 6.07
N ALA A 241 10.01 1.06 5.09
CA ALA A 241 8.90 1.97 5.28
C ALA A 241 7.59 1.22 5.59
N ARG A 242 6.86 1.76 6.54
CA ARG A 242 5.60 1.21 7.06
C ARG A 242 4.63 2.34 7.35
N HIS A 243 3.34 2.05 7.35
CA HIS A 243 2.31 3.00 7.74
C HIS A 243 1.21 2.30 8.54
N ALA A 244 0.61 3.02 9.48
CA ALA A 244 -0.58 2.56 10.20
C ALA A 244 -1.82 2.76 9.35
N GLN A 245 -2.65 1.73 9.25
CA GLN A 245 -3.93 1.82 8.55
C GLN A 245 -5.02 1.15 9.37
N ALA A 246 -6.17 1.79 9.52
CA ALA A 246 -7.30 1.18 10.20
C ALA A 246 -7.86 0.00 9.38
N ARG A 247 -8.15 -1.13 10.05
CA ARG A 247 -8.58 -2.39 9.44
C ARG A 247 -9.70 -2.26 8.41
N GLN A 248 -10.65 -1.35 8.67
CA GLN A 248 -11.84 -1.12 7.83
C GLN A 248 -11.66 0.01 6.82
N GLU A 249 -10.48 0.63 6.77
CA GLU A 249 -10.23 1.72 5.86
C GLU A 249 -10.07 1.22 4.43
N THR A 250 -10.53 2.04 3.49
CA THR A 250 -10.45 1.76 2.06
C THR A 250 -10.02 3.03 1.32
N ALA A 251 -9.11 2.89 0.36
CA ALA A 251 -8.58 4.05 -0.37
C ALA A 251 -8.14 3.70 -1.79
N SER A 252 -8.10 4.71 -2.66
CA SER A 252 -7.73 4.59 -4.08
C SER A 252 -6.27 4.17 -4.35
N HIS A 253 -5.45 4.01 -3.32
CA HIS A 253 -4.05 3.63 -3.40
C HIS A 253 -3.69 2.47 -2.46
N LEU A 254 -4.68 1.69 -2.02
CA LEU A 254 -4.53 0.63 -1.03
C LEU A 254 -5.10 -0.69 -1.56
N GLY A 255 -4.23 -1.65 -1.77
CA GLY A 255 -4.49 -2.99 -2.26
C GLY A 255 -3.79 -4.05 -1.40
N PHE A 256 -3.42 -5.19 -1.99
CA PHE A 256 -2.75 -6.28 -1.28
C PHE A 256 -2.15 -7.31 -2.22
N ARG A 257 -1.23 -8.11 -1.70
CA ARG A 257 -0.76 -9.36 -2.33
C ARG A 257 -0.90 -10.54 -1.39
N LEU A 258 -0.76 -11.75 -1.94
CA LEU A 258 -0.84 -12.99 -1.18
C LEU A 258 0.53 -13.49 -0.74
N ALA A 259 0.52 -14.22 0.38
CA ALA A 259 1.59 -15.09 0.81
C ALA A 259 1.03 -16.48 1.12
N ALA A 260 1.90 -17.46 1.20
CA ALA A 260 1.56 -18.83 1.61
C ALA A 260 2.72 -19.46 2.36
N ASN A 261 2.40 -20.45 3.19
CA ASN A 261 3.42 -21.33 3.73
C ASN A 261 3.98 -22.24 2.62
N PRO A 262 5.15 -22.82 2.78
CA PRO A 262 5.80 -23.67 1.77
C PRO A 262 4.93 -24.79 1.27
#